data_d1b9dce7dbc74a463587e444d759faa3
#
_entry.id   d1b9dce7dbc74a463587e444d759faa3
#
_cell.length_a   1.000
_cell.length_b   1.000
_cell.length_c   1.000
_cell.angle_alpha   90.00
_cell.angle_beta   90.00
_cell.angle_gamma   90.00
#
_symmetry.space_group_name_H-M   'P 1'
#
loop_
_entity.id
_entity.type
_entity.pdbx_description
1 polymer ?
#
loop_
_entity_poly.entity_id
_entity_poly.type
_entity_poly.pdbx_seq_one_letter_code
_entity_poly.pdbx_strand_id
1 'polypeptide(L)'
;MSINKHKIVTIGKLQNKITKILDIDLPNGDISMYPGFKKHVKKRHPDCVKYIANVQDIINNPDYIGVHPKEEHSVELVKIYDKNILLSINLSTKTDTEYLYVSSLYDISQAKLNNRINSGRLKKFI
;
A
#
# COMPACT_ATOMS: atom_id res chain seq x y z
N MET A 1 14.60 6.16 -27.32
CA MET A 1 13.22 6.25 -26.87
C MET A 1 13.15 6.38 -25.38
N SER A 2 12.57 7.41 -24.94
CA SER A 2 12.46 7.73 -23.53
C SER A 2 11.24 7.13 -22.87
N ILE A 3 10.49 6.33 -23.57
CA ILE A 3 9.19 5.81 -23.13
C ILE A 3 9.27 5.06 -21.81
N ASN A 4 10.33 4.30 -21.60
CA ASN A 4 10.44 3.43 -20.44
C ASN A 4 10.58 4.15 -19.10
N LYS A 5 11.06 5.38 -19.09
CA LYS A 5 11.20 6.11 -17.83
C LYS A 5 9.87 6.58 -17.24
N HIS A 6 8.81 6.55 -18.05
CA HIS A 6 7.46 6.90 -17.60
C HIS A 6 6.54 5.69 -17.56
N LYS A 7 7.09 4.49 -17.69
CA LYS A 7 6.30 3.28 -17.74
C LYS A 7 5.66 2.99 -16.40
N ILE A 8 4.32 2.84 -16.41
CA ILE A 8 3.55 2.41 -15.27
C ILE A 8 3.45 0.88 -15.32
N VAL A 9 3.73 0.25 -14.19
CA VAL A 9 3.71 -1.20 -14.09
C VAL A 9 2.59 -1.64 -13.16
N THR A 10 1.82 -2.65 -13.55
CA THR A 10 0.87 -3.29 -12.65
C THR A 10 1.65 -4.17 -11.69
N ILE A 11 1.49 -3.91 -10.39
CA ILE A 11 2.25 -4.59 -9.35
C ILE A 11 1.42 -5.61 -8.57
N GLY A 12 0.11 -5.62 -8.77
CA GLY A 12 -0.80 -6.56 -8.10
C GLY A 12 -2.23 -6.14 -8.28
N LYS A 13 -3.12 -6.81 -7.56
CA LYS A 13 -4.55 -6.49 -7.55
C LYS A 13 -5.05 -6.36 -6.12
N LEU A 14 -5.93 -5.40 -5.88
CA LEU A 14 -6.59 -5.27 -4.59
C LEU A 14 -7.62 -6.40 -4.45
N GLN A 15 -7.45 -7.23 -3.44
CA GLN A 15 -8.32 -8.37 -3.21
C GLN A 15 -9.70 -7.94 -2.69
N ASN A 16 -10.75 -8.58 -3.18
CA ASN A 16 -12.10 -8.41 -2.69
C ASN A 16 -12.20 -8.59 -1.17
N LYS A 17 -11.46 -9.55 -0.65
CA LYS A 17 -11.46 -9.86 0.77
C LYS A 17 -11.06 -8.65 1.62
N ILE A 18 -10.12 -7.84 1.11
CA ILE A 18 -9.67 -6.63 1.81
C ILE A 18 -10.78 -5.61 1.89
N THR A 19 -11.42 -5.31 0.76
CA THR A 19 -12.50 -4.31 0.73
C THR A 19 -13.70 -4.75 1.55
N LYS A 20 -13.98 -6.04 1.61
CA LYS A 20 -15.05 -6.59 2.45
C LYS A 20 -14.75 -6.45 3.94
N ILE A 21 -13.55 -6.83 4.35
CA ILE A 21 -13.15 -6.74 5.76
C ILE A 21 -13.17 -5.28 6.23
N LEU A 22 -12.72 -4.37 5.38
CA LEU A 22 -12.64 -2.96 5.71
C LEU A 22 -13.97 -2.22 5.51
N ASP A 23 -14.93 -2.86 4.85
CA ASP A 23 -16.24 -2.27 4.53
C ASP A 23 -16.08 -0.95 3.79
N ILE A 24 -15.29 -0.98 2.73
CA ILE A 24 -15.01 0.22 1.92
C ILE A 24 -15.39 -0.02 0.46
N ASP A 25 -15.72 1.07 -0.22
CA ASP A 25 -16.10 1.06 -1.62
C ASP A 25 -14.92 1.50 -2.48
N LEU A 26 -14.03 0.55 -2.78
CA LEU A 26 -12.92 0.76 -3.70
C LEU A 26 -12.98 -0.26 -4.82
N PRO A 27 -12.52 0.12 -6.03
CA PRO A 27 -12.50 -0.82 -7.13
C PRO A 27 -11.56 -2.00 -6.85
N ASN A 28 -11.98 -3.19 -7.28
CA ASN A 28 -11.15 -4.39 -7.22
C ASN A 28 -10.34 -4.42 -8.50
N GLY A 29 -9.30 -3.67 -8.54
CA GLY A 29 -8.57 -3.55 -9.78
C GLY A 29 -7.08 -3.67 -9.60
N ASP A 30 -6.42 -3.51 -10.73
CA ASP A 30 -4.97 -3.53 -10.76
C ASP A 30 -4.41 -2.37 -9.95
N ILE A 31 -3.32 -2.65 -9.25
CA ILE A 31 -2.59 -1.66 -8.49
C ILE A 31 -1.36 -1.30 -9.30
N SER A 32 -1.19 -0.02 -9.58
CA SER A 32 -0.10 0.49 -10.42
C SER A 32 1.07 0.96 -9.58
N MET A 33 2.27 0.84 -10.13
CA MET A 33 3.47 1.41 -9.56
C MET A 33 4.10 2.33 -10.61
N TYR A 34 4.27 3.60 -10.24
CA TYR A 34 4.89 4.58 -11.11
C TYR A 34 6.41 4.55 -10.96
N PRO A 35 7.15 4.95 -12.00
CA PRO A 35 8.62 4.97 -11.92
C PRO A 35 9.16 5.79 -10.75
N GLY A 36 8.45 6.86 -10.38
CA GLY A 36 8.85 7.72 -9.26
C GLY A 36 8.69 7.09 -7.88
N PHE A 37 7.98 5.98 -7.76
CA PHE A 37 7.77 5.33 -6.47
C PHE A 37 9.08 4.88 -5.81
N LYS A 38 9.94 4.21 -6.58
CA LYS A 38 11.24 3.75 -6.07
C LYS A 38 12.09 4.93 -5.60
N LYS A 39 12.09 6.01 -6.39
CA LYS A 39 12.84 7.21 -6.06
C LYS A 39 12.30 7.87 -4.78
N HIS A 40 10.97 7.90 -4.64
CA HIS A 40 10.31 8.41 -3.45
C HIS A 40 10.72 7.63 -2.19
N VAL A 41 10.67 6.30 -2.26
CA VAL A 41 11.06 5.45 -1.13
C VAL A 41 12.54 5.66 -0.78
N LYS A 42 13.40 5.69 -1.79
CA LYS A 42 14.82 5.90 -1.59
C LYS A 42 15.12 7.23 -0.91
N LYS A 43 14.37 8.27 -1.26
CA LYS A 43 14.55 9.61 -0.70
C LYS A 43 13.99 9.73 0.72
N ARG A 44 12.78 9.21 0.95
CA ARG A 44 12.04 9.40 2.20
C ARG A 44 12.28 8.30 3.23
N HIS A 45 12.50 7.08 2.75
CA HIS A 45 12.59 5.89 3.60
C HIS A 45 13.69 4.97 3.08
N PRO A 46 14.96 5.44 3.08
CA PRO A 46 16.05 4.68 2.45
C PRO A 46 16.24 3.28 3.03
N ASP A 47 15.93 3.09 4.31
CA ASP A 47 16.04 1.78 4.95
C ASP A 47 15.00 0.78 4.45
N CYS A 48 13.99 1.25 3.72
CA CYS A 48 12.92 0.40 3.22
C CYS A 48 13.03 0.08 1.73
N VAL A 49 14.09 0.56 1.06
CA VAL A 49 14.29 0.31 -0.38
C VAL A 49 14.30 -1.19 -0.70
N LYS A 50 14.90 -1.99 0.17
CA LYS A 50 14.98 -3.45 -0.03
C LYS A 50 13.59 -4.11 -0.07
N TYR A 51 12.58 -3.50 0.55
CA TYR A 51 11.22 -4.06 0.59
C TYR A 51 10.40 -3.74 -0.65
N ILE A 52 10.92 -2.92 -1.57
CA ILE A 52 10.25 -2.66 -2.84
C ILE A 52 10.06 -3.99 -3.60
N ALA A 53 11.01 -4.89 -3.49
CA ALA A 53 10.91 -6.22 -4.09
C ALA A 53 9.79 -7.07 -3.48
N ASN A 54 9.29 -6.68 -2.31
CA ASN A 54 8.26 -7.42 -1.57
C ASN A 54 6.85 -6.83 -1.74
N VAL A 55 6.70 -5.80 -2.57
CA VAL A 55 5.41 -5.12 -2.71
C VAL A 55 4.29 -6.08 -3.12
N GLN A 56 4.55 -6.99 -4.07
CA GLN A 56 3.56 -7.99 -4.46
C GLN A 56 3.16 -8.91 -3.31
N ASP A 57 4.15 -9.32 -2.51
CA ASP A 57 3.88 -10.17 -1.35
C ASP A 57 3.03 -9.43 -0.32
N ILE A 58 3.31 -8.16 -0.09
CA ILE A 58 2.52 -7.34 0.84
C ILE A 58 1.08 -7.23 0.36
N ILE A 59 0.88 -7.01 -0.93
CA ILE A 59 -0.46 -6.90 -1.52
C ILE A 59 -1.22 -8.22 -1.41
N ASN A 60 -0.55 -9.34 -1.66
CA ASN A 60 -1.19 -10.65 -1.71
C ASN A 60 -1.37 -11.27 -0.33
N ASN A 61 -0.46 -11.01 0.60
CA ASN A 61 -0.42 -11.68 1.90
C ASN A 61 -0.13 -10.71 3.05
N PRO A 62 -0.93 -9.64 3.23
CA PRO A 62 -0.69 -8.74 4.35
C PRO A 62 -1.02 -9.43 5.68
N ASP A 63 -0.37 -9.01 6.75
CA ASP A 63 -0.71 -9.47 8.08
C ASP A 63 -1.82 -8.63 8.71
N TYR A 64 -1.83 -7.33 8.41
CA TYR A 64 -2.85 -6.39 8.88
C TYR A 64 -3.27 -5.48 7.75
N ILE A 65 -4.52 -5.03 7.81
CA ILE A 65 -5.09 -4.12 6.81
C ILE A 65 -5.88 -3.02 7.50
N GLY A 66 -5.94 -1.85 6.89
CA GLY A 66 -6.69 -0.74 7.45
C GLY A 66 -6.97 0.35 6.43
N VAL A 67 -7.74 1.34 6.88
CA VAL A 67 -8.03 2.55 6.12
C VAL A 67 -7.36 3.71 6.82
N HIS A 68 -6.72 4.58 6.07
CA HIS A 68 -6.09 5.76 6.65
C HIS A 68 -7.16 6.64 7.29
N PRO A 69 -6.99 7.06 8.54
CA PRO A 69 -8.06 7.78 9.26
C PRO A 69 -8.38 9.17 8.70
N LYS A 70 -7.47 9.76 7.94
CA LYS A 70 -7.64 11.10 7.39
C LYS A 70 -7.72 11.13 5.87
N GLU A 71 -7.39 10.04 5.20
CA GLU A 71 -7.42 9.96 3.74
C GLU A 71 -8.44 8.92 3.31
N GLU A 72 -9.53 9.40 2.79
CA GLU A 72 -10.73 8.63 2.50
C GLU A 72 -10.51 7.44 1.57
N HIS A 73 -9.61 7.56 0.63
CA HIS A 73 -9.37 6.54 -0.39
C HIS A 73 -7.98 5.91 -0.28
N SER A 74 -7.48 5.80 0.94
CA SER A 74 -6.17 5.22 1.20
C SER A 74 -6.29 3.96 2.04
N VAL A 75 -5.78 2.86 1.51
CA VAL A 75 -5.73 1.57 2.20
C VAL A 75 -4.31 1.33 2.67
N GLU A 76 -4.17 0.84 3.90
CA GLU A 76 -2.88 0.49 4.48
C GLU A 76 -2.76 -1.02 4.60
N LEU A 77 -1.67 -1.56 4.10
CA LEU A 77 -1.35 -2.99 4.22
C LEU A 77 -0.05 -3.10 5.01
N VAL A 78 -0.06 -3.93 6.05
CA VAL A 78 1.14 -4.15 6.87
C VAL A 78 1.57 -5.60 6.74
N LYS A 79 2.84 -5.81 6.45
CA LYS A 79 3.46 -7.13 6.45
C LYS A 79 4.64 -7.12 7.41
N ILE A 80 4.71 -8.11 8.28
CA ILE A 80 5.77 -8.20 9.26
C ILE A 80 6.90 -9.04 8.69
N TYR A 81 8.04 -8.41 8.47
CA TYR A 81 9.30 -9.03 8.13
C TYR A 81 10.23 -8.90 9.33
N ASP A 82 11.48 -8.52 9.13
CA ASP A 82 12.34 -8.09 10.23
C ASP A 82 11.92 -6.74 10.81
N LYS A 83 11.14 -5.98 10.04
CA LYS A 83 10.47 -4.74 10.44
C LYS A 83 9.01 -4.83 10.08
N ASN A 84 8.19 -4.00 10.70
CA ASN A 84 6.77 -3.89 10.36
C ASN A 84 6.65 -2.95 9.17
N ILE A 85 6.44 -3.49 7.98
CA ILE A 85 6.43 -2.72 6.74
C ILE A 85 4.99 -2.37 6.35
N LEU A 86 4.75 -1.08 6.13
CA LEU A 86 3.45 -0.57 5.73
C LEU A 86 3.51 -0.08 4.29
N LEU A 87 2.58 -0.57 3.48
CA LEU A 87 2.37 -0.15 2.10
C LEU A 87 1.05 0.61 2.03
N SER A 88 1.10 1.85 1.52
CA SER A 88 -0.11 2.65 1.28
C SER A 88 -0.54 2.51 -0.17
N ILE A 89 -1.83 2.24 -0.37
CA ILE A 89 -2.46 2.16 -1.69
C ILE A 89 -3.56 3.20 -1.74
N ASN A 90 -3.48 4.10 -2.70
CA ASN A 90 -4.43 5.18 -2.86
C ASN A 90 -5.25 5.01 -4.13
N LEU A 91 -6.47 5.53 -4.11
CA LEU A 91 -7.30 5.65 -5.30
C LEU A 91 -7.10 7.05 -5.88
N SER A 92 -6.71 7.11 -7.15
CA SER A 92 -6.64 8.38 -7.86
C SER A 92 -7.97 8.66 -8.54
N THR A 93 -8.50 9.87 -8.32
CA THR A 93 -9.74 10.33 -8.94
C THR A 93 -9.51 11.58 -9.79
N LYS A 94 -8.25 11.89 -10.08
CA LYS A 94 -7.89 13.13 -10.79
C LYS A 94 -8.14 13.09 -12.27
N THR A 95 -8.37 11.91 -12.82
CA THR A 95 -8.64 11.72 -14.24
C THR A 95 -10.02 11.11 -14.41
N ASP A 96 -10.48 11.01 -15.66
CA ASP A 96 -11.76 10.38 -15.97
C ASP A 96 -11.78 8.88 -15.60
N THR A 97 -10.59 8.29 -15.51
CA THR A 97 -10.46 6.88 -15.15
C THR A 97 -9.89 6.76 -13.73
N GLU A 98 -10.62 6.10 -12.86
CA GLU A 98 -10.16 5.81 -11.51
C GLU A 98 -9.14 4.68 -11.55
N TYR A 99 -8.07 4.79 -10.76
CA TYR A 99 -7.07 3.74 -10.64
C TYR A 99 -6.43 3.72 -9.26
N LEU A 100 -5.97 2.53 -8.88
CA LEU A 100 -5.25 2.33 -7.62
C LEU A 100 -3.75 2.40 -7.88
N TYR A 101 -3.01 2.96 -6.93
CA TYR A 101 -1.56 3.02 -7.04
C TYR A 101 -0.89 2.94 -5.67
N VAL A 102 0.34 2.41 -5.64
CA VAL A 102 1.15 2.42 -4.42
C VAL A 102 1.67 3.83 -4.21
N SER A 103 1.39 4.39 -3.04
CA SER A 103 1.74 5.79 -2.75
C SER A 103 2.95 5.91 -1.84
N SER A 104 3.16 4.97 -0.91
CA SER A 104 4.29 5.02 0.01
C SER A 104 4.59 3.63 0.57
N LEU A 105 5.83 3.46 1.00
CA LEU A 105 6.30 2.25 1.66
C LEU A 105 7.26 2.68 2.77
N TYR A 106 6.95 2.31 4.00
CA TYR A 106 7.79 2.68 5.15
C TYR A 106 7.57 1.71 6.31
N ASP A 107 8.47 1.75 7.28
CA ASP A 107 8.34 0.92 8.47
C ASP A 107 7.68 1.70 9.60
N ILE A 108 6.97 0.98 10.45
CA ILE A 108 6.38 1.53 11.67
C ILE A 108 6.91 0.76 12.88
N SER A 109 7.05 1.47 13.99
CA SER A 109 7.51 0.85 15.23
C SER A 109 6.49 -0.14 15.78
N GLN A 110 6.95 -1.05 16.63
CA GLN A 110 6.05 -1.99 17.29
C GLN A 110 4.99 -1.26 18.11
N ALA A 111 5.36 -0.16 18.77
CA ALA A 111 4.41 0.64 19.52
C ALA A 111 3.30 1.22 18.65
N LYS A 112 3.67 1.75 17.48
CA LYS A 112 2.68 2.27 16.52
C LYS A 112 1.79 1.15 15.99
N LEU A 113 2.37 0.01 15.67
CA LEU A 113 1.59 -1.13 15.20
C LEU A 113 0.56 -1.53 16.27
N ASN A 114 0.99 -1.70 17.52
CA ASN A 114 0.10 -2.07 18.61
C ASN A 114 -1.02 -1.05 18.81
N ASN A 115 -0.69 0.24 18.77
CA ASN A 115 -1.68 1.30 18.92
C ASN A 115 -2.72 1.28 17.81
N ARG A 116 -2.29 1.05 16.58
CA ARG A 116 -3.19 1.01 15.42
C ARG A 116 -4.08 -0.23 15.44
N ILE A 117 -3.58 -1.35 15.94
CA ILE A 117 -4.39 -2.56 16.12
C ILE A 117 -5.43 -2.31 17.22
N ASN A 118 -4.99 -1.77 18.35
CA ASN A 118 -5.87 -1.54 19.51
C ASN A 118 -6.96 -0.50 19.22
N SER A 119 -6.66 0.49 18.39
CA SER A 119 -7.64 1.52 18.02
C SER A 119 -8.63 1.06 16.95
N GLY A 120 -8.39 -0.09 16.33
CA GLY A 120 -9.20 -0.57 15.23
C GLY A 120 -8.80 -0.02 13.86
N ARG A 121 -7.77 0.83 13.80
CA ARG A 121 -7.26 1.33 12.50
C ARG A 121 -6.72 0.20 11.65
N LEU A 122 -6.04 -0.76 12.25
CA LEU A 122 -5.54 -1.95 11.58
C LEU A 122 -6.25 -3.19 12.09
N LYS A 123 -6.73 -4.01 11.18
CA LYS A 123 -7.42 -5.27 11.47
C LYS A 123 -6.60 -6.41 10.90
N LYS A 124 -6.65 -7.54 11.57
CA LYS A 124 -5.95 -8.73 11.11
C LYS A 124 -6.55 -9.21 9.78
N PHE A 125 -5.67 -9.52 8.84
CA PHE A 125 -6.07 -10.10 7.56
C PHE A 125 -6.14 -11.61 7.70
N ILE A 126 -7.35 -12.14 7.62
CA ILE A 126 -7.58 -13.58 7.80
C ILE A 126 -8.16 -14.18 6.54
#